data_49a808a76bd979f53c4e5bad97165053
#
_entry.id   49a808a76bd979f53c4e5bad97165053
#
_cell.length_a   1.000
_cell.length_b   1.000
_cell.length_c   1.000
_cell.angle_alpha   90.00
_cell.angle_beta   90.00
_cell.angle_gamma   90.00
#
_symmetry.space_group_name_H-M   'P 1'
#
loop_
_entity.id
_entity.type
_entity.pdbx_description
1 polymer ?
#
loop_
_entity_poly.entity_id
_entity_poly.type
_entity_poly.pdbx_seq_one_letter_code
_entity_poly.pdbx_strand_id
1 'polypeptide(L)'
;MKIGICGRMCSGKSTLANKIIDYKKKSDIIIQKDSFAAKIYELAYDIFGMKHKNRQLLQQIGTKFREIDDKVWINYIINKHVNNIIIDDVRYQNEINALKDAGYILIKLSISRELQVRRLKELYKDDFDTHYKNIDHVSEIFVDVAPNDMFDIVVDVDSEEAFDKVKHLL
;
A
#
# COMPACT_ATOMS: atom_id res chain seq x y z
N MET A 1 8.51 0.15 15.51
CA MET A 1 8.76 0.76 14.17
C MET A 1 7.47 0.71 13.37
N LYS A 2 7.06 1.82 12.77
CA LYS A 2 5.85 1.94 11.98
C LYS A 2 6.23 2.42 10.58
N ILE A 3 5.81 1.72 9.53
CA ILE A 3 6.18 2.03 8.15
C ILE A 3 4.93 2.08 7.27
N GLY A 4 4.81 3.12 6.45
CA GLY A 4 3.83 3.23 5.38
C GLY A 4 4.53 3.21 4.02
N ILE A 5 4.10 2.33 3.11
CA ILE A 5 4.68 2.22 1.77
C ILE A 5 3.64 2.66 0.74
N CYS A 6 3.98 3.71 0.02
CA CYS A 6 3.21 4.31 -1.06
C CYS A 6 3.84 3.97 -2.42
N GLY A 7 3.03 3.82 -3.44
CA GLY A 7 3.52 3.54 -4.79
C GLY A 7 2.42 3.01 -5.69
N ARG A 8 2.59 3.14 -7.00
CA ARG A 8 1.68 2.59 -8.00
C ARG A 8 1.54 1.08 -7.91
N MET A 9 0.51 0.53 -8.53
CA MET A 9 0.38 -0.90 -8.78
C MET A 9 1.65 -1.43 -9.46
N CYS A 10 2.11 -2.60 -9.05
CA CYS A 10 3.34 -3.25 -9.54
C CYS A 10 4.66 -2.52 -9.21
N SER A 11 4.67 -1.47 -8.37
CA SER A 11 5.91 -0.82 -7.94
C SER A 11 6.77 -1.66 -6.97
N GLY A 12 6.22 -2.76 -6.41
CA GLY A 12 6.97 -3.62 -5.51
C GLY A 12 6.73 -3.36 -4.01
N LYS A 13 5.68 -2.64 -3.63
CA LYS A 13 5.35 -2.34 -2.23
C LYS A 13 5.34 -3.58 -1.32
N SER A 14 4.60 -4.60 -1.73
CA SER A 14 4.49 -5.83 -0.93
C SER A 14 5.79 -6.63 -0.90
N THR A 15 6.58 -6.56 -1.96
CA THR A 15 7.92 -7.15 -2.01
C THR A 15 8.85 -6.46 -1.02
N LEU A 16 8.86 -5.12 -1.00
CA LEU A 16 9.64 -4.33 -0.04
C LEU A 16 9.20 -4.63 1.40
N ALA A 17 7.89 -4.62 1.66
CA ALA A 17 7.35 -4.94 2.98
C ALA A 17 7.83 -6.30 3.49
N ASN A 18 7.77 -7.33 2.65
CA ASN A 18 8.23 -8.68 3.00
C ASN A 18 9.76 -8.71 3.25
N LYS A 19 10.57 -8.04 2.40
CA LYS A 19 12.03 -7.93 2.61
C LYS A 19 12.36 -7.26 3.95
N ILE A 20 11.63 -6.21 4.34
CA ILE A 20 11.82 -5.53 5.64
C ILE A 20 11.45 -6.47 6.81
N ILE A 21 10.34 -7.18 6.70
CA ILE A 21 9.89 -8.13 7.73
C ILE A 21 10.95 -9.24 7.92
N ASP A 22 11.42 -9.84 6.83
CA ASP A 22 12.42 -10.91 6.87
C ASP A 22 13.77 -10.39 7.43
N TYR A 23 14.14 -9.17 7.10
CA TYR A 23 15.35 -8.55 7.63
C TYR A 23 15.26 -8.35 9.15
N LYS A 24 14.16 -7.80 9.64
CA LYS A 24 13.94 -7.55 11.08
C LYS A 24 13.75 -8.82 11.90
N LYS A 25 13.16 -9.85 11.29
CA LYS A 25 13.05 -11.18 11.92
C LYS A 25 14.40 -11.79 12.29
N LYS A 26 15.48 -11.47 11.55
CA LYS A 26 16.84 -11.92 11.88
C LYS A 26 17.38 -11.30 13.19
N SER A 27 16.76 -10.23 13.68
CA SER A 27 17.07 -9.57 14.95
C SER A 27 15.96 -9.79 15.98
N ASP A 28 15.16 -10.86 15.83
CA ASP A 28 14.03 -11.23 16.69
C ASP A 28 12.94 -10.13 16.82
N ILE A 29 12.87 -9.20 15.85
CA ILE A 29 11.83 -8.18 15.80
C ILE A 29 10.70 -8.66 14.89
N ILE A 30 9.53 -8.90 15.50
CA ILE A 30 8.32 -9.27 14.77
C ILE A 30 7.61 -8.01 14.31
N ILE A 31 7.39 -7.89 12.98
CA ILE A 31 6.64 -6.81 12.37
C ILE A 31 5.35 -7.38 11.78
N GLN A 32 4.23 -6.78 12.14
CA GLN A 32 2.93 -7.10 11.57
C GLN A 32 2.76 -6.38 10.22
N LYS A 33 2.33 -7.11 9.19
CA LYS A 33 1.89 -6.52 7.93
C LYS A 33 0.39 -6.29 7.96
N ASP A 34 -0.05 -5.11 7.53
CA ASP A 34 -1.46 -4.77 7.41
C ASP A 34 -1.71 -3.88 6.18
N SER A 35 -2.98 -3.60 5.89
CA SER A 35 -3.39 -2.73 4.80
C SER A 35 -4.72 -2.04 5.11
N PHE A 36 -4.97 -0.87 4.55
CA PHE A 36 -6.28 -0.20 4.62
C PHE A 36 -7.38 -1.07 4.01
N ALA A 37 -7.04 -1.85 2.99
CA ALA A 37 -7.98 -2.74 2.34
C ALA A 37 -8.28 -4.01 3.15
N ALA A 38 -7.44 -4.42 4.10
CA ALA A 38 -7.61 -5.68 4.83
C ALA A 38 -8.98 -5.81 5.49
N LYS A 39 -9.43 -4.75 6.18
CA LYS A 39 -10.75 -4.76 6.84
C LYS A 39 -11.91 -4.73 5.85
N ILE A 40 -11.72 -4.13 4.67
CA ILE A 40 -12.72 -4.15 3.59
C ILE A 40 -12.91 -5.58 3.08
N TYR A 41 -11.81 -6.33 2.91
CA TYR A 41 -11.87 -7.75 2.53
C TYR A 41 -12.54 -8.60 3.59
N GLU A 42 -12.20 -8.40 4.87
CA GLU A 42 -12.81 -9.10 6.00
C GLU A 42 -14.33 -8.88 6.02
N LEU A 43 -14.80 -7.62 5.92
CA LEU A 43 -16.24 -7.30 5.86
C LEU A 43 -16.91 -7.90 4.63
N ALA A 44 -16.27 -7.90 3.46
CA ALA A 44 -16.79 -8.49 2.26
C ALA A 44 -16.95 -10.01 2.40
N TYR A 45 -16.00 -10.65 3.07
CA TYR A 45 -16.06 -12.08 3.35
C TYR A 45 -17.13 -12.41 4.39
N ASP A 46 -17.08 -11.78 5.56
CA ASP A 46 -17.88 -12.14 6.72
C ASP A 46 -19.36 -11.75 6.57
N ILE A 47 -19.62 -10.56 6.01
CA ILE A 47 -21.00 -10.01 5.94
C ILE A 47 -21.65 -10.33 4.59
N PHE A 48 -20.90 -10.23 3.49
CA PHE A 48 -21.45 -10.40 2.14
C PHE A 48 -21.15 -11.77 1.53
N GLY A 49 -20.48 -12.67 2.25
CA GLY A 49 -20.18 -14.03 1.79
C GLY A 49 -19.26 -14.07 0.55
N MET A 50 -18.38 -13.10 0.35
CA MET A 50 -17.47 -13.03 -0.78
C MET A 50 -16.53 -14.25 -0.80
N LYS A 51 -16.70 -15.15 -1.75
CA LYS A 51 -15.82 -16.34 -1.90
C LYS A 51 -14.64 -16.10 -2.83
N HIS A 52 -14.80 -15.25 -3.83
CA HIS A 52 -13.79 -14.87 -4.80
C HIS A 52 -13.73 -13.35 -4.87
N LYS A 53 -12.57 -12.81 -5.23
CA LYS A 53 -12.34 -11.36 -5.28
C LYS A 53 -13.38 -10.66 -6.17
N ASN A 54 -14.28 -9.93 -5.55
CA ASN A 54 -15.26 -9.09 -6.22
C ASN A 54 -14.88 -7.61 -6.04
N ARG A 55 -14.24 -7.03 -7.06
CA ARG A 55 -13.75 -5.64 -7.02
C ARG A 55 -14.86 -4.63 -6.82
N GLN A 56 -16.02 -4.84 -7.46
CA GLN A 56 -17.16 -3.93 -7.34
C GLN A 56 -17.66 -3.88 -5.90
N LEU A 57 -17.83 -5.04 -5.26
CA LEU A 57 -18.23 -5.11 -3.85
C LEU A 57 -17.23 -4.42 -2.93
N LEU A 58 -15.94 -4.70 -3.11
CA LEU A 58 -14.87 -4.08 -2.30
C LEU A 58 -14.85 -2.56 -2.45
N GLN A 59 -15.01 -2.04 -3.67
CA GLN A 59 -15.11 -0.60 -3.92
C GLN A 59 -16.35 0.00 -3.27
N GLN A 60 -17.50 -0.66 -3.37
CA GLN A 60 -18.75 -0.20 -2.74
C GLN A 60 -18.61 -0.14 -1.22
N ILE A 61 -18.10 -1.17 -0.57
CA ILE A 61 -17.84 -1.15 0.89
C ILE A 61 -16.90 -0.02 1.23
N GLY A 62 -15.75 0.07 0.54
CA GLY A 62 -14.76 1.12 0.78
C GLY A 62 -15.33 2.53 0.67
N THR A 63 -16.16 2.79 -0.36
CA THR A 63 -16.77 4.09 -0.61
C THR A 63 -17.89 4.39 0.39
N LYS A 64 -18.80 3.46 0.61
CA LYS A 64 -19.95 3.68 1.48
C LYS A 64 -19.55 3.95 2.94
N PHE A 65 -18.53 3.28 3.43
CA PHE A 65 -18.00 3.58 4.77
C PHE A 65 -17.32 4.95 4.83
N ARG A 66 -16.62 5.40 3.76
CA ARG A 66 -16.06 6.76 3.69
C ARG A 66 -17.13 7.85 3.56
N GLU A 67 -18.31 7.55 3.04
CA GLU A 67 -19.44 8.49 3.03
C GLU A 67 -19.96 8.76 4.45
N ILE A 68 -19.79 7.80 5.38
CA ILE A 68 -20.14 7.95 6.80
C ILE A 68 -19.02 8.68 7.56
N ASP A 69 -17.78 8.24 7.38
CA ASP A 69 -16.57 8.84 7.95
C ASP A 69 -15.42 8.68 6.96
N ASP A 70 -14.92 9.77 6.42
CA ASP A 70 -13.83 9.80 5.43
C ASP A 70 -12.51 9.23 5.96
N LYS A 71 -12.36 9.17 7.29
CA LYS A 71 -11.20 8.63 8.01
C LYS A 71 -11.41 7.22 8.57
N VAL A 72 -12.54 6.57 8.28
CA VAL A 72 -12.90 5.27 8.89
C VAL A 72 -11.78 4.21 8.78
N TRP A 73 -11.18 4.06 7.61
CA TRP A 73 -10.12 3.07 7.40
C TRP A 73 -8.80 3.49 8.03
N ILE A 74 -8.52 4.80 8.05
CA ILE A 74 -7.36 5.39 8.72
C ILE A 74 -7.46 5.16 10.22
N ASN A 75 -8.58 5.53 10.81
CA ASN A 75 -8.83 5.36 12.25
C ASN A 75 -8.74 3.89 12.65
N TYR A 76 -9.24 2.97 11.81
CA TYR A 76 -9.12 1.53 12.05
C TYR A 76 -7.65 1.08 12.16
N ILE A 77 -6.78 1.52 11.27
CA ILE A 77 -5.35 1.19 11.30
C ILE A 77 -4.64 1.83 12.50
N ILE A 78 -4.84 3.14 12.72
CA ILE A 78 -4.16 3.88 13.79
C ILE A 78 -4.58 3.38 15.17
N ASN A 79 -5.87 3.06 15.36
CA ASN A 79 -6.41 2.59 16.64
C ASN A 79 -6.01 1.17 17.02
N LYS A 80 -5.36 0.41 16.12
CA LYS A 80 -4.79 -0.90 16.46
C LYS A 80 -3.66 -0.83 17.50
N HIS A 81 -3.03 0.35 17.69
CA HIS A 81 -1.94 0.57 18.65
C HIS A 81 -0.78 -0.43 18.53
N VAL A 82 -0.49 -0.91 17.33
CA VAL A 82 0.61 -1.85 17.09
C VAL A 82 1.92 -1.08 16.96
N ASN A 83 2.94 -1.50 17.71
CA ASN A 83 4.24 -0.83 17.74
C ASN A 83 5.12 -1.14 16.52
N ASN A 84 5.01 -2.37 15.98
CA ASN A 84 5.79 -2.81 14.82
C ASN A 84 4.83 -3.22 13.71
N ILE A 85 4.60 -2.30 12.75
CA ILE A 85 3.61 -2.49 11.69
C ILE A 85 4.12 -1.90 10.36
N ILE A 86 3.79 -2.57 9.26
CA ILE A 86 3.97 -2.08 7.90
C ILE A 86 2.62 -2.03 7.20
N ILE A 87 2.26 -0.87 6.65
CA ILE A 87 1.10 -0.66 5.78
C ILE A 87 1.61 -0.53 4.34
N ASP A 88 1.26 -1.47 3.45
CA ASP A 88 1.81 -1.56 2.09
C ASP A 88 0.84 -1.15 0.98
N ASP A 89 -0.26 -0.48 1.33
CA ASP A 89 -1.27 -0.03 0.36
C ASP A 89 -1.64 1.45 0.50
N VAL A 90 -0.73 2.28 1.00
CA VAL A 90 -0.93 3.74 1.13
C VAL A 90 -1.13 4.37 -0.26
N ARG A 91 -2.24 5.15 -0.43
CA ARG A 91 -2.63 5.68 -1.75
C ARG A 91 -3.18 7.10 -1.74
N TYR A 92 -3.75 7.57 -0.62
CA TYR A 92 -4.45 8.84 -0.56
C TYR A 92 -3.74 9.83 0.36
N GLN A 93 -3.94 11.15 0.07
CA GLN A 93 -3.35 12.24 0.83
C GLN A 93 -3.68 12.18 2.32
N ASN A 94 -4.95 11.91 2.64
CA ASN A 94 -5.40 11.81 4.03
C ASN A 94 -4.76 10.62 4.76
N GLU A 95 -4.50 9.50 4.06
CA GLU A 95 -3.76 8.35 4.62
C GLU A 95 -2.31 8.73 4.93
N ILE A 96 -1.62 9.40 3.99
CA ILE A 96 -0.24 9.86 4.15
C ILE A 96 -0.14 10.81 5.36
N ASN A 97 -0.98 11.83 5.42
CA ASN A 97 -0.97 12.81 6.50
C ASN A 97 -1.19 12.13 7.86
N ALA A 98 -2.21 11.27 7.95
CA ALA A 98 -2.54 10.61 9.20
C ALA A 98 -1.46 9.62 9.67
N LEU A 99 -0.83 8.89 8.75
CA LEU A 99 0.31 8.02 9.08
C LEU A 99 1.52 8.85 9.55
N LYS A 100 1.80 9.99 8.88
CA LYS A 100 2.87 10.90 9.27
C LYS A 100 2.65 11.44 10.70
N ASP A 101 1.43 11.91 10.98
CA ASP A 101 1.04 12.40 12.32
C ASP A 101 1.12 11.29 13.39
N ALA A 102 0.90 10.03 13.00
CA ALA A 102 1.02 8.87 13.87
C ALA A 102 2.47 8.32 13.99
N GLY A 103 3.46 9.02 13.43
CA GLY A 103 4.89 8.70 13.53
C GLY A 103 5.33 7.52 12.67
N TYR A 104 4.68 7.30 11.53
CA TYR A 104 5.14 6.32 10.55
C TYR A 104 6.28 6.88 9.70
N ILE A 105 7.26 6.03 9.40
CA ILE A 105 8.24 6.26 8.33
C ILE A 105 7.53 6.03 7.00
N LEU A 106 7.50 7.03 6.13
CA LEU A 106 6.78 6.98 4.85
C LEU A 106 7.76 6.78 3.69
N ILE A 107 7.55 5.70 2.94
CA ILE A 107 8.37 5.32 1.79
C ILE A 107 7.54 5.44 0.51
N LYS A 108 8.01 6.22 -0.48
CA LYS A 108 7.41 6.29 -1.81
C LYS A 108 8.23 5.44 -2.79
N LEU A 109 7.57 4.53 -3.50
CA LEU A 109 8.16 3.81 -4.63
C LEU A 109 7.70 4.46 -5.94
N SER A 110 8.63 5.08 -6.65
CA SER A 110 8.44 5.61 -8.00
C SER A 110 8.77 4.52 -9.02
N ILE A 111 7.97 4.40 -10.08
CA ILE A 111 8.13 3.41 -11.14
C ILE A 111 7.78 4.03 -12.48
N SER A 112 8.59 3.77 -13.52
CA SER A 112 8.25 4.19 -14.88
C SER A 112 7.03 3.43 -15.43
N ARG A 113 6.35 4.04 -16.39
CA ARG A 113 5.20 3.41 -17.05
C ARG A 113 5.62 2.12 -17.76
N GLU A 114 6.79 2.11 -18.39
CA GLU A 114 7.34 0.96 -19.12
C GLU A 114 7.56 -0.23 -18.18
N LEU A 115 8.23 -0.01 -17.05
CA LEU A 115 8.48 -1.05 -16.06
C LEU A 115 7.17 -1.52 -15.40
N GLN A 116 6.25 -0.61 -15.12
CA GLN A 116 4.95 -0.92 -14.54
C GLN A 116 4.15 -1.85 -15.46
N VAL A 117 4.06 -1.53 -16.75
CA VAL A 117 3.34 -2.34 -17.75
C VAL A 117 3.99 -3.70 -17.92
N ARG A 118 5.33 -3.76 -17.99
CA ARG A 118 6.07 -5.01 -18.07
C ARG A 118 5.75 -5.93 -16.87
N ARG A 119 5.89 -5.43 -15.65
CA ARG A 119 5.58 -6.18 -14.42
C ARG A 119 4.11 -6.60 -14.36
N LEU A 120 3.20 -5.75 -14.85
CA LEU A 120 1.78 -6.06 -14.92
C LEU A 120 1.52 -7.27 -15.83
N LYS A 121 2.13 -7.31 -17.01
CA LYS A 121 2.03 -8.45 -17.95
C LYS A 121 2.57 -9.74 -17.35
N GLU A 122 3.73 -9.66 -16.69
CA GLU A 122 4.36 -10.83 -16.05
C GLU A 122 3.50 -11.39 -14.91
N LEU A 123 2.89 -10.51 -14.12
CA LEU A 123 2.13 -10.88 -12.91
C LEU A 123 0.71 -11.39 -13.21
N TYR A 124 0.03 -10.77 -14.16
CA TYR A 124 -1.40 -11.02 -14.39
C TYR A 124 -1.72 -11.74 -15.69
N LYS A 125 -0.74 -12.00 -16.53
CA LYS A 125 -0.88 -12.84 -17.75
C LYS A 125 -2.25 -12.68 -18.42
N ASP A 126 -3.15 -13.66 -18.21
CA ASP A 126 -4.47 -13.74 -18.84
C ASP A 126 -5.44 -12.64 -18.32
N ASP A 127 -5.20 -12.06 -17.15
CA ASP A 127 -6.00 -10.97 -16.56
C ASP A 127 -5.39 -9.56 -16.82
N PHE A 128 -4.38 -9.46 -17.68
CA PHE A 128 -3.67 -8.23 -17.96
C PHE A 128 -4.61 -7.06 -18.30
N ASP A 129 -5.52 -7.26 -19.26
CA ASP A 129 -6.41 -6.19 -19.74
C ASP A 129 -7.31 -5.62 -18.64
N THR A 130 -7.78 -6.46 -17.74
CA THR A 130 -8.59 -6.07 -16.58
C THR A 130 -7.80 -5.15 -15.65
N HIS A 131 -6.52 -5.45 -15.42
CA HIS A 131 -5.64 -4.66 -14.58
C HIS A 131 -5.14 -3.40 -15.28
N TYR A 132 -4.85 -3.49 -16.58
CA TYR A 132 -4.37 -2.38 -17.38
C TYR A 132 -5.37 -1.23 -17.45
N LYS A 133 -6.69 -1.51 -17.55
CA LYS A 133 -7.76 -0.50 -17.50
C LYS A 133 -7.75 0.34 -16.22
N ASN A 134 -7.19 -0.18 -15.13
CA ASN A 134 -7.13 0.49 -13.83
C ASN A 134 -5.77 1.15 -13.55
N ILE A 135 -4.84 1.14 -14.50
CA ILE A 135 -3.47 1.61 -14.29
C ILE A 135 -3.41 3.14 -14.09
N ASP A 136 -4.41 3.87 -14.60
CA ASP A 136 -4.57 5.31 -14.44
C ASP A 136 -5.78 5.67 -13.53
N HIS A 137 -6.15 4.77 -12.65
CA HIS A 137 -7.15 5.07 -11.63
C HIS A 137 -6.68 6.23 -10.73
N VAL A 138 -7.61 7.06 -10.23
CA VAL A 138 -7.31 8.25 -9.41
C VAL A 138 -6.32 7.95 -8.28
N SER A 139 -6.46 6.81 -7.61
CA SER A 139 -5.55 6.39 -6.54
C SER A 139 -4.12 6.05 -7.02
N GLU A 140 -3.93 5.75 -8.29
CA GLU A 140 -2.62 5.51 -8.89
C GLU A 140 -1.97 6.83 -9.32
N ILE A 141 -2.76 7.74 -9.92
CA ILE A 141 -2.29 9.07 -10.35
C ILE A 141 -1.86 9.91 -9.16
N PHE A 142 -2.62 9.87 -8.05
CA PHE A 142 -2.28 10.64 -6.85
C PHE A 142 -0.85 10.34 -6.34
N VAL A 143 -0.45 9.08 -6.39
CA VAL A 143 0.91 8.67 -5.97
C VAL A 143 2.02 9.42 -6.72
N ASP A 144 1.81 9.68 -8.02
CA ASP A 144 2.82 10.39 -8.84
C ASP A 144 2.91 11.87 -8.49
N VAL A 145 1.74 12.51 -8.31
CA VAL A 145 1.67 13.95 -8.06
C VAL A 145 1.89 14.34 -6.61
N ALA A 146 1.86 13.37 -5.69
CA ALA A 146 2.15 13.62 -4.28
C ALA A 146 3.57 14.19 -4.11
N PRO A 147 3.71 15.37 -3.45
CA PRO A 147 5.00 16.00 -3.23
C PRO A 147 5.99 15.06 -2.54
N ASN A 148 7.25 15.07 -2.99
CA ASN A 148 8.26 14.15 -2.45
C ASN A 148 8.63 14.46 -0.99
N ASP A 149 8.48 15.69 -0.53
CA ASP A 149 8.72 16.13 0.86
C ASP A 149 7.71 15.58 1.88
N MET A 150 6.65 14.95 1.39
CA MET A 150 5.71 14.22 2.24
C MET A 150 6.27 12.88 2.72
N PHE A 151 7.32 12.37 2.09
CA PHE A 151 7.91 11.06 2.35
C PHE A 151 9.30 11.19 2.97
N ASP A 152 9.65 10.28 3.86
CA ASP A 152 10.98 10.22 4.45
C ASP A 152 12.01 9.74 3.44
N ILE A 153 11.58 8.93 2.47
CA ILE A 153 12.40 8.51 1.33
C ILE A 153 11.55 8.25 0.09
N VAL A 154 12.10 8.62 -1.07
CA VAL A 154 11.56 8.27 -2.40
C VAL A 154 12.58 7.39 -3.10
N VAL A 155 12.15 6.24 -3.58
CA VAL A 155 12.99 5.25 -4.29
C VAL A 155 12.50 5.09 -5.70
N ASP A 156 13.41 5.28 -6.66
CA ASP A 156 13.18 4.94 -8.06
C ASP A 156 13.50 3.46 -8.29
N VAL A 157 12.43 2.66 -8.45
CA VAL A 157 12.57 1.19 -8.61
C VAL A 157 12.97 0.75 -10.01
N ASP A 158 13.17 1.68 -10.93
CA ASP A 158 13.76 1.41 -12.26
C ASP A 158 15.27 1.30 -12.19
N SER A 159 15.90 2.04 -11.31
CA SER A 159 17.34 2.17 -11.19
C SER A 159 17.93 1.53 -9.92
N GLU A 160 17.12 1.23 -8.91
CA GLU A 160 17.59 0.87 -7.58
C GLU A 160 16.78 -0.27 -6.94
N GLU A 161 17.47 -1.10 -6.15
CA GLU A 161 16.80 -2.04 -5.25
C GLU A 161 16.23 -1.28 -4.04
N ALA A 162 14.90 -1.26 -3.94
CA ALA A 162 14.20 -0.47 -2.92
C ALA A 162 14.61 -0.84 -1.48
N PHE A 163 14.91 -2.11 -1.22
CA PHE A 163 15.33 -2.54 0.11
C PHE A 163 16.68 -1.94 0.53
N ASP A 164 17.66 -1.91 -0.38
CA ASP A 164 19.00 -1.39 -0.07
C ASP A 164 18.96 0.11 0.24
N LYS A 165 18.06 0.83 -0.43
CA LYS A 165 17.86 2.26 -0.18
C LYS A 165 17.23 2.56 1.17
N VAL A 166 16.28 1.75 1.62
CA VAL A 166 15.56 2.00 2.88
C VAL A 166 16.22 1.37 4.10
N LYS A 167 17.20 0.49 3.91
CA LYS A 167 17.82 -0.29 4.99
C LYS A 167 18.38 0.56 6.12
N HIS A 168 18.88 1.76 5.83
CA HIS A 168 19.43 2.68 6.82
C HIS A 168 18.36 3.33 7.72
N LEU A 169 17.09 3.27 7.35
CA LEU A 169 15.95 3.76 8.15
C LEU A 169 15.41 2.69 9.13
N LEU A 170 15.91 1.47 9.00
CA LEU A 170 15.40 0.30 9.74
C LEU A 170 16.23 0.07 11.07
#